data_b08859dff21b5cd8a01aa20ff01fab3f
#
_entry.id   b08859dff21b5cd8a01aa20ff01fab3f
#
_cell.length_a   1.000
_cell.length_b   1.000
_cell.length_c   1.000
_cell.angle_alpha   90.00
_cell.angle_beta   90.00
_cell.angle_gamma   90.00
#
_symmetry.space_group_name_H-M   'P 1'
#
loop_
_entity.id
_entity.type
_entity.pdbx_description
1 polymer ?
#
loop_
_entity_poly.entity_id
_entity_poly.type
_entity_poly.pdbx_seq_one_letter_code
_entity_poly.pdbx_strand_id
1 'polypeptide(L)'
;MQNPPPDQQQNYNYGNSYGTPPPNAPLSMPSGSDAKGKTSTGLDANIAALLAYVLTWVTGLVFFLIEKENRFVRFHAMQAILLGASVTALYIALTIVTTIIGFISGILAALVGLVGLLIPLLFLIGWILCMVKAYQGETFKLPVIGDIAANIVNK
;
A
#
# COMPACT_ATOMS: atom_id res chain seq x y z
N MET A 1 41.68 20.80 4.79
CA MET A 1 40.39 20.16 4.57
C MET A 1 39.35 20.91 5.39
N GLN A 2 38.48 21.68 4.74
CA GLN A 2 37.43 22.43 5.41
C GLN A 2 36.24 21.52 5.69
N ASN A 3 35.78 21.54 6.94
CA ASN A 3 34.53 20.83 7.32
C ASN A 3 33.36 21.45 6.55
N PRO A 4 32.46 20.63 5.98
CA PRO A 4 31.28 21.16 5.31
C PRO A 4 30.37 21.90 6.29
N PRO A 5 29.59 22.88 5.83
CA PRO A 5 28.71 23.68 6.66
C PRO A 5 27.66 22.80 7.38
N PRO A 6 27.17 23.25 8.57
CA PRO A 6 26.31 22.44 9.46
C PRO A 6 25.01 21.93 8.86
N ASP A 7 24.48 22.61 7.86
CA ASP A 7 23.28 22.27 7.13
C ASP A 7 23.45 21.05 6.20
N GLN A 8 24.66 20.76 5.75
CA GLN A 8 24.97 19.57 4.95
C GLN A 8 25.29 18.32 5.80
N GLN A 9 25.64 18.48 7.08
CA GLN A 9 25.93 17.35 7.96
C GLN A 9 24.68 16.61 8.45
N GLN A 10 23.50 17.22 8.38
CA GLN A 10 22.26 16.58 8.82
C GLN A 10 21.76 15.49 7.86
N ASN A 11 22.27 15.41 6.63
CA ASN A 11 21.75 14.51 5.61
C ASN A 11 22.42 13.13 5.57
N TYR A 12 23.52 12.92 6.33
CA TYR A 12 24.29 11.65 6.26
C TYR A 12 24.03 10.65 7.39
N ASN A 13 23.25 11.01 8.41
CA ASN A 13 23.11 10.17 9.61
C ASN A 13 21.72 9.53 9.79
N TYR A 14 20.88 9.55 8.77
CA TYR A 14 19.52 8.97 8.84
C TYR A 14 19.48 7.43 8.66
N GLY A 15 20.62 6.78 8.51
CA GLY A 15 20.71 5.36 8.18
C GLY A 15 20.62 4.37 9.35
N ASN A 16 20.77 4.78 10.61
CA ASN A 16 20.97 3.83 11.72
C ASN A 16 20.40 4.23 13.08
N SER A 17 19.45 5.16 13.13
CA SER A 17 18.84 5.50 14.42
C SER A 17 17.36 5.12 14.40
N TYR A 18 17.00 4.07 15.11
CA TYR A 18 15.62 3.74 15.50
C TYR A 18 15.05 4.78 16.49
N GLY A 19 15.27 6.05 16.23
CA GLY A 19 14.70 7.18 16.96
C GLY A 19 13.43 7.65 16.27
N THR A 20 12.40 7.97 17.03
CA THR A 20 11.21 8.67 16.53
C THR A 20 11.62 9.91 15.74
N PRO A 21 11.18 10.07 14.49
CA PRO A 21 11.50 11.27 13.72
C PRO A 21 10.99 12.53 14.45
N PRO A 22 11.69 13.66 14.35
CA PRO A 22 11.24 14.90 14.98
C PRO A 22 9.85 15.28 14.45
N PRO A 23 9.01 15.96 15.27
CA PRO A 23 7.60 16.25 14.95
C PRO A 23 7.34 16.97 13.62
N ASN A 24 8.36 17.59 13.02
CA ASN A 24 8.28 18.34 11.78
C ASN A 24 9.12 17.73 10.63
N ALA A 25 9.59 16.47 10.77
CA ALA A 25 10.29 15.83 9.66
C ALA A 25 9.31 15.58 8.51
N PRO A 26 9.70 15.87 7.24
CA PRO A 26 8.90 15.44 6.10
C PRO A 26 8.66 13.93 6.20
N LEU A 27 7.43 13.48 5.91
CA LEU A 27 7.04 12.07 5.93
C LEU A 27 8.04 11.26 5.09
N SER A 28 9.05 10.69 5.75
CA SER A 28 10.05 9.90 5.07
C SER A 28 9.42 8.57 4.64
N MET A 29 9.51 8.28 3.35
CA MET A 29 9.14 6.98 2.82
C MET A 29 9.97 5.88 3.48
N PRO A 30 9.40 4.67 3.67
CA PRO A 30 10.19 3.52 4.07
C PRO A 30 11.38 3.39 3.12
N SER A 31 12.57 3.32 3.70
CA SER A 31 13.80 3.28 2.91
C SER A 31 14.02 1.88 2.34
N GLY A 32 14.79 1.76 1.26
CA GLY A 32 15.17 0.45 0.71
C GLY A 32 15.97 -0.43 1.70
N SER A 33 16.51 0.14 2.78
CA SER A 33 17.09 -0.60 3.90
C SER A 33 16.02 -1.36 4.71
N ASP A 34 14.82 -0.78 4.87
CA ASP A 34 13.72 -1.44 5.57
C ASP A 34 13.19 -2.66 4.80
N ALA A 35 13.28 -2.62 3.46
CA ALA A 35 12.90 -3.73 2.59
C ALA A 35 13.86 -4.94 2.69
N LYS A 36 15.10 -4.72 3.10
CA LYS A 36 16.12 -5.78 3.30
C LYS A 36 16.20 -6.25 4.76
N GLY A 37 15.45 -5.62 5.65
CA GLY A 37 15.37 -5.99 7.06
C GLY A 37 14.56 -7.26 7.30
N LYS A 38 14.67 -7.82 8.50
CA LYS A 38 13.77 -8.89 8.96
C LYS A 38 12.56 -8.28 9.64
N THR A 39 11.47 -8.99 9.55
CA THR A 39 10.21 -8.65 10.23
C THR A 39 10.18 -9.22 11.64
N SER A 40 9.22 -8.79 12.45
CA SER A 40 8.91 -9.39 13.77
C SER A 40 8.60 -10.89 13.66
N THR A 41 8.17 -11.38 12.51
CA THR A 41 7.91 -12.82 12.24
C THR A 41 9.17 -13.59 11.81
N GLY A 42 10.30 -12.93 11.62
CA GLY A 42 11.55 -13.52 11.14
C GLY A 42 11.63 -13.69 9.61
N LEU A 43 10.57 -13.35 8.89
CA LEU A 43 10.55 -13.33 7.43
C LEU A 43 11.36 -12.15 6.89
N ASP A 44 11.86 -12.28 5.67
CA ASP A 44 12.42 -11.13 4.96
C ASP A 44 11.32 -10.13 4.63
N ALA A 45 11.58 -8.85 4.79
CA ALA A 45 10.57 -7.81 4.70
C ALA A 45 9.90 -7.75 3.32
N ASN A 46 10.65 -7.98 2.24
CA ASN A 46 10.10 -8.03 0.90
C ASN A 46 9.13 -9.21 0.68
N ILE A 47 9.40 -10.37 1.31
CA ILE A 47 8.51 -11.54 1.26
C ILE A 47 7.26 -11.26 2.08
N ALA A 48 7.40 -10.72 3.27
CA ALA A 48 6.26 -10.35 4.11
C ALA A 48 5.36 -9.29 3.44
N ALA A 49 5.96 -8.29 2.78
CA ALA A 49 5.25 -7.28 2.02
C ALA A 49 4.51 -7.87 0.80
N LEU A 50 5.11 -8.82 0.08
CA LEU A 50 4.44 -9.55 -1.00
C LEU A 50 3.27 -10.37 -0.46
N LEU A 51 3.47 -11.12 0.63
CA LEU A 51 2.43 -11.95 1.24
C LEU A 51 1.23 -11.13 1.74
N ALA A 52 1.47 -9.87 2.13
CA ALA A 52 0.39 -8.96 2.52
C ALA A 52 -0.63 -8.71 1.39
N TYR A 53 -0.27 -8.92 0.12
CA TYR A 53 -1.17 -8.76 -1.02
C TYR A 53 -1.88 -10.05 -1.45
N VAL A 54 -1.44 -11.25 -1.02
CA VAL A 54 -1.93 -12.54 -1.55
C VAL A 54 -3.45 -12.68 -1.46
N LEU A 55 -4.05 -12.38 -0.30
CA LEU A 55 -5.49 -12.31 -0.11
C LEU A 55 -5.97 -10.87 0.11
N THR A 56 -5.26 -9.91 -0.49
CA THR A 56 -5.57 -8.48 -0.45
C THR A 56 -5.75 -7.95 0.99
N TRP A 57 -6.97 -7.49 1.34
CA TRP A 57 -7.23 -6.87 2.64
C TRP A 57 -7.12 -7.85 3.82
N VAL A 58 -7.37 -9.17 3.61
CA VAL A 58 -7.31 -10.17 4.68
C VAL A 58 -5.88 -10.37 5.16
N THR A 59 -4.96 -10.73 4.25
CA THR A 59 -3.53 -10.89 4.59
C THR A 59 -2.88 -9.56 4.93
N GLY A 60 -3.30 -8.48 4.27
CA GLY A 60 -2.88 -7.12 4.61
C GLY A 60 -3.17 -6.78 6.07
N LEU A 61 -4.38 -7.09 6.55
CA LEU A 61 -4.76 -6.86 7.95
C LEU A 61 -3.91 -7.69 8.90
N VAL A 62 -3.71 -8.96 8.59
CA VAL A 62 -2.87 -9.86 9.40
C VAL A 62 -1.45 -9.31 9.54
N PHE A 63 -0.79 -8.97 8.43
CA PHE A 63 0.57 -8.43 8.45
C PHE A 63 0.64 -7.06 9.12
N PHE A 64 -0.37 -6.21 8.94
CA PHE A 64 -0.42 -4.91 9.60
C PHE A 64 -0.52 -5.00 11.13
N LEU A 65 -1.24 -6.01 11.64
CA LEU A 65 -1.41 -6.22 13.08
C LEU A 65 -0.20 -6.91 13.72
N ILE A 66 0.43 -7.85 13.01
CA ILE A 66 1.57 -8.63 13.52
C ILE A 66 2.85 -7.80 13.42
N GLU A 67 3.07 -7.12 12.29
CA GLU A 67 4.28 -6.35 12.06
C GLU A 67 4.15 -4.94 12.64
N LYS A 68 4.98 -4.64 13.64
CA LYS A 68 4.97 -3.33 14.31
C LYS A 68 6.21 -2.49 14.05
N GLU A 69 7.32 -3.13 13.69
CA GLU A 69 8.63 -2.51 13.61
C GLU A 69 9.02 -2.12 12.18
N ASN A 70 8.78 -3.02 11.24
CA ASN A 70 9.19 -2.80 9.86
C ASN A 70 8.18 -1.93 9.09
N ARG A 71 8.54 -0.66 8.87
CA ARG A 71 7.69 0.34 8.21
C ARG A 71 7.38 -0.02 6.76
N PHE A 72 8.30 -0.68 6.05
CA PHE A 72 8.09 -1.11 4.67
C PHE A 72 6.94 -2.13 4.58
N VAL A 73 6.95 -3.16 5.44
CA VAL A 73 5.88 -4.17 5.48
C VAL A 73 4.54 -3.55 5.89
N ARG A 74 4.56 -2.69 6.91
CA ARG A 74 3.34 -1.98 7.36
C ARG A 74 2.73 -1.11 6.26
N PHE A 75 3.57 -0.42 5.49
CA PHE A 75 3.10 0.38 4.36
C PHE A 75 2.41 -0.48 3.30
N HIS A 76 3.04 -1.58 2.84
CA HIS A 76 2.46 -2.49 1.87
C HIS A 76 1.21 -3.20 2.39
N ALA A 77 1.21 -3.59 3.66
CA ALA A 77 0.04 -4.18 4.32
C ALA A 77 -1.15 -3.21 4.35
N MET A 78 -0.92 -1.95 4.74
CA MET A 78 -1.96 -0.91 4.73
C MET A 78 -2.46 -0.62 3.31
N GLN A 79 -1.55 -0.54 2.33
CA GLN A 79 -1.92 -0.33 0.94
C GLN A 79 -2.76 -1.50 0.39
N ALA A 80 -2.45 -2.75 0.77
CA ALA A 80 -3.24 -3.93 0.40
C ALA A 80 -4.65 -3.89 1.01
N ILE A 81 -4.78 -3.48 2.28
CA ILE A 81 -6.08 -3.31 2.94
C ILE A 81 -6.92 -2.27 2.20
N LEU A 82 -6.36 -1.09 1.97
CA LEU A 82 -7.07 0.01 1.31
C LEU A 82 -7.46 -0.34 -0.12
N LEU A 83 -6.58 -1.00 -0.87
CA LEU A 83 -6.84 -1.46 -2.23
C LEU A 83 -7.99 -2.46 -2.25
N GLY A 84 -7.95 -3.50 -1.44
CA GLY A 84 -8.99 -4.51 -1.38
C GLY A 84 -10.33 -3.94 -0.89
N ALA A 85 -10.32 -3.13 0.16
CA ALA A 85 -11.51 -2.48 0.69
C ALA A 85 -12.16 -1.53 -0.34
N SER A 86 -11.34 -0.73 -1.05
CA SER A 86 -11.84 0.21 -2.07
C SER A 86 -12.51 -0.53 -3.23
N VAL A 87 -11.89 -1.59 -3.73
CA VAL A 87 -12.45 -2.39 -4.83
C VAL A 87 -13.73 -3.10 -4.38
N THR A 88 -13.75 -3.64 -3.18
CA THR A 88 -14.95 -4.28 -2.62
C THR A 88 -16.11 -3.28 -2.49
N ALA A 89 -15.86 -2.10 -1.94
CA ALA A 89 -16.86 -1.05 -1.81
C ALA A 89 -17.39 -0.58 -3.18
N LEU A 90 -16.47 -0.39 -4.15
CA LEU A 90 -16.84 -0.02 -5.51
C LEU A 90 -17.71 -1.07 -6.20
N TYR A 91 -17.39 -2.37 -6.01
CA TYR A 91 -18.18 -3.46 -6.56
C TYR A 91 -19.57 -3.55 -5.94
N ILE A 92 -19.70 -3.37 -4.63
CA ILE A 92 -21.00 -3.33 -3.95
C ILE A 92 -21.84 -2.16 -4.50
N ALA A 93 -21.26 -0.97 -4.59
CA ALA A 93 -21.94 0.20 -5.13
C ALA A 93 -22.41 -0.03 -6.58
N LEU A 94 -21.52 -0.56 -7.43
CA LEU A 94 -21.86 -0.86 -8.81
C LEU A 94 -22.99 -1.90 -8.93
N THR A 95 -22.96 -2.94 -8.10
CA THR A 95 -24.02 -3.97 -8.09
C THR A 95 -25.36 -3.38 -7.70
N ILE A 96 -25.39 -2.52 -6.68
CA ILE A 96 -26.63 -1.84 -6.28
C ILE A 96 -27.18 -0.98 -7.43
N VAL A 97 -26.31 -0.16 -8.03
CA VAL A 97 -26.70 0.73 -9.14
C VAL A 97 -27.20 -0.09 -10.33
N THR A 98 -26.46 -1.13 -10.74
CA THR A 98 -26.85 -1.99 -11.87
C THR A 98 -28.18 -2.70 -11.62
N THR A 99 -28.42 -3.14 -10.39
CA THR A 99 -29.69 -3.79 -10.00
C THR A 99 -30.87 -2.81 -10.13
N ILE A 100 -30.70 -1.58 -9.60
CA ILE A 100 -31.76 -0.54 -9.70
C ILE A 100 -32.04 -0.21 -11.17
N ILE A 101 -31.02 -0.02 -11.98
CA ILE A 101 -31.17 0.25 -13.42
C ILE A 101 -31.84 -0.93 -14.13
N GLY A 102 -31.57 -2.17 -13.71
CA GLY A 102 -32.14 -3.39 -14.25
C GLY A 102 -33.67 -3.47 -14.14
N PHE A 103 -34.24 -2.89 -13.08
CA PHE A 103 -35.70 -2.78 -12.93
C PHE A 103 -36.33 -1.80 -13.94
N ILE A 104 -35.54 -0.87 -14.48
CA ILE A 104 -36.00 0.12 -15.44
C ILE A 104 -35.74 -0.37 -16.86
N SER A 105 -34.54 -0.86 -17.14
CA SER A 105 -34.10 -1.32 -18.45
C SER A 105 -32.95 -2.32 -18.33
N GLY A 106 -33.23 -3.56 -18.77
CA GLY A 106 -32.18 -4.60 -18.82
C GLY A 106 -31.02 -4.26 -19.77
N ILE A 107 -31.29 -3.55 -20.86
CA ILE A 107 -30.26 -3.12 -21.81
C ILE A 107 -29.29 -2.12 -21.15
N LEU A 108 -29.81 -1.12 -20.46
CA LEU A 108 -28.97 -0.15 -19.74
C LEU A 108 -28.16 -0.82 -18.62
N ALA A 109 -28.77 -1.74 -17.88
CA ALA A 109 -28.05 -2.51 -16.85
C ALA A 109 -26.91 -3.34 -17.46
N ALA A 110 -27.14 -3.98 -18.61
CA ALA A 110 -26.11 -4.73 -19.33
C ALA A 110 -24.93 -3.85 -19.77
N LEU A 111 -25.19 -2.65 -20.26
CA LEU A 111 -24.15 -1.69 -20.64
C LEU A 111 -23.32 -1.24 -19.44
N VAL A 112 -23.97 -0.91 -18.32
CA VAL A 112 -23.28 -0.55 -17.07
C VAL A 112 -22.46 -1.74 -16.53
N GLY A 113 -23.01 -2.94 -16.58
CA GLY A 113 -22.31 -4.16 -16.20
C GLY A 113 -21.07 -4.44 -17.06
N LEU A 114 -21.15 -4.17 -18.36
CA LEU A 114 -20.01 -4.30 -19.28
C LEU A 114 -18.87 -3.34 -18.91
N VAL A 115 -19.20 -2.10 -18.57
CA VAL A 115 -18.19 -1.14 -18.05
C VAL A 115 -17.61 -1.64 -16.72
N GLY A 116 -18.42 -2.28 -15.88
CA GLY A 116 -17.98 -2.87 -14.62
C GLY A 116 -16.93 -3.97 -14.77
N LEU A 117 -16.82 -4.61 -15.94
CA LEU A 117 -15.77 -5.62 -16.19
C LEU A 117 -14.36 -5.01 -16.29
N LEU A 118 -14.25 -3.69 -16.52
CA LEU A 118 -12.95 -3.01 -16.51
C LEU A 118 -12.36 -2.89 -15.11
N ILE A 119 -13.20 -2.87 -14.07
CA ILE A 119 -12.74 -2.72 -12.67
C ILE A 119 -11.83 -3.87 -12.24
N PRO A 120 -12.20 -5.17 -12.38
CA PRO A 120 -11.32 -6.26 -12.00
C PRO A 120 -10.05 -6.32 -12.85
N LEU A 121 -10.11 -5.90 -14.09
CA LEU A 121 -8.93 -5.86 -14.96
C LEU A 121 -7.90 -4.82 -14.46
N LEU A 122 -8.36 -3.60 -14.17
CA LEU A 122 -7.51 -2.54 -13.62
C LEU A 122 -6.99 -2.91 -12.23
N PHE A 123 -7.85 -3.51 -11.39
CA PHE A 123 -7.45 -4.03 -10.10
C PHE A 123 -6.35 -5.08 -10.21
N LEU A 124 -6.51 -6.06 -11.10
CA LEU A 124 -5.55 -7.15 -11.31
C LEU A 124 -4.18 -6.59 -11.72
N ILE A 125 -4.14 -5.63 -12.65
CA ILE A 125 -2.90 -4.99 -13.07
C ILE A 125 -2.23 -4.27 -11.90
N GLY A 126 -2.96 -3.43 -11.18
CA GLY A 126 -2.44 -2.69 -10.03
C GLY A 126 -1.99 -3.61 -8.90
N TRP A 127 -2.73 -4.68 -8.64
CA TRP A 127 -2.44 -5.68 -7.63
C TRP A 127 -1.14 -6.43 -7.94
N ILE A 128 -0.97 -6.93 -9.18
CA ILE A 128 0.26 -7.61 -9.61
C ILE A 128 1.45 -6.66 -9.54
N LEU A 129 1.30 -5.41 -10.00
CA LEU A 129 2.36 -4.41 -9.91
C LEU A 129 2.79 -4.17 -8.45
N CYS A 130 1.84 -4.05 -7.53
CA CYS A 130 2.15 -3.90 -6.10
C CYS A 130 2.90 -5.10 -5.54
N MET A 131 2.50 -6.33 -5.90
CA MET A 131 3.18 -7.56 -5.47
C MET A 131 4.61 -7.62 -5.98
N VAL A 132 4.82 -7.34 -7.27
CA VAL A 132 6.15 -7.35 -7.90
C VAL A 132 7.05 -6.30 -7.26
N LYS A 133 6.55 -5.07 -7.07
CA LYS A 133 7.30 -3.98 -6.44
C LYS A 133 7.62 -4.25 -4.97
N ALA A 134 6.68 -4.81 -4.22
CA ALA A 134 6.91 -5.24 -2.85
C ALA A 134 8.02 -6.31 -2.77
N TYR A 135 8.00 -7.30 -3.66
CA TYR A 135 9.05 -8.32 -3.72
C TYR A 135 10.42 -7.74 -4.11
N GLN A 136 10.46 -6.75 -5.00
CA GLN A 136 11.68 -6.03 -5.37
C GLN A 136 12.23 -5.13 -4.26
N GLY A 137 11.48 -4.96 -3.16
CA GLY A 137 11.86 -4.07 -2.06
C GLY A 137 11.62 -2.59 -2.37
N GLU A 138 10.79 -2.30 -3.38
CA GLU A 138 10.47 -0.94 -3.78
C GLU A 138 9.17 -0.45 -3.12
N THR A 139 9.18 0.77 -2.61
CA THR A 139 7.99 1.42 -2.06
C THR A 139 7.16 2.03 -3.17
N PHE A 140 6.40 1.19 -3.88
CA PHE A 140 5.52 1.66 -4.95
C PHE A 140 4.19 2.15 -4.38
N LYS A 141 3.88 3.43 -4.63
CA LYS A 141 2.62 4.05 -4.24
C LYS A 141 1.58 3.96 -5.34
N LEU A 142 0.45 3.34 -5.05
CA LEU A 142 -0.72 3.52 -5.89
C LEU A 142 -1.25 4.96 -5.76
N PRO A 143 -1.74 5.56 -6.86
CA PRO A 143 -2.35 6.89 -6.79
C PRO A 143 -3.44 6.93 -5.71
N VAL A 144 -3.46 7.98 -4.90
CA VAL A 144 -4.38 8.21 -3.78
C VAL A 144 -4.23 7.21 -2.63
N ILE A 145 -4.36 5.90 -2.90
CA ILE A 145 -4.31 4.83 -1.89
C ILE A 145 -2.95 4.77 -1.20
N GLY A 146 -1.86 4.90 -1.97
CA GLY A 146 -0.50 4.86 -1.43
C GLY A 146 -0.19 6.04 -0.50
N ASP A 147 -0.72 7.22 -0.79
CA ASP A 147 -0.53 8.39 0.07
C ASP A 147 -1.31 8.26 1.37
N ILE A 148 -2.53 7.73 1.31
CA ILE A 148 -3.33 7.43 2.51
C ILE A 148 -2.62 6.38 3.37
N ALA A 149 -2.12 5.29 2.76
CA ALA A 149 -1.36 4.25 3.46
C ALA A 149 -0.11 4.83 4.16
N ALA A 150 0.66 5.65 3.45
CA ALA A 150 1.84 6.31 4.00
C ALA A 150 1.49 7.22 5.20
N ASN A 151 0.42 7.99 5.10
CA ASN A 151 -0.04 8.87 6.17
C ASN A 151 -0.47 8.09 7.43
N ILE A 152 -1.11 6.93 7.26
CA ILE A 152 -1.55 6.09 8.39
C ILE A 152 -0.36 5.45 9.10
N VAL A 153 0.60 4.94 8.34
CA VAL A 153 1.78 4.22 8.89
C VAL A 153 2.77 5.17 9.57
N ASN A 154 2.77 6.45 9.19
CA ASN A 154 3.67 7.47 9.73
C ASN A 154 3.12 8.21 10.96
N LYS A 155 1.91 7.91 11.39
CA LYS A 155 1.31 8.42 12.65
C LYS A 155 1.71 7.54 13.82
#